data_3dff27b6b12822002b71d5a41d943627
#
_entry.id   3dff27b6b12822002b71d5a41d943627
#
_cell.length_a   1.000
_cell.length_b   1.000
_cell.length_c   1.000
_cell.angle_alpha   90.00
_cell.angle_beta   90.00
_cell.angle_gamma   90.00
#
_symmetry.space_group_name_H-M   'P 1'
#
loop_
_entity.id
_entity.type
_entity.pdbx_description
1 polymer ?
#
loop_
_entity_poly.entity_id
_entity_poly.type
_entity_poly.pdbx_seq_one_letter_code
_entity_poly.pdbx_strand_id
1 'polypeptide(L)'
;MLTRRELVHAASAASALGLTVSACAQSQTLFASPGTSAIVRLSGDGVGLAPQEFTGLLNSLCQNKDIATDNYLIGGEVEEFENFCAELLGKEMAVFMPSGTLANQLALRQLAGTKRRVIVPDLSHVYNDTGDASQNLSNLNLIPLAQDRATYTREEVKSVVDRTAGGRVTAEVGALLIESPVRRLSGEMVDWEETKDIADYARENNIGTHLDGARMFIASAYTGVSPAEYAEPFDTVYFSLWKCFNSGIGAILAGPKAELENMYHTRRMFGGNLYAGWSAAIVARYFMEGFVNRLKNAVAVSEEFYNSLSQHKNFEVARVTNGTNLTRVTVTDTDFDRFRAKLAEKDILIGRANEQGRFTLSVNETWNRTSSRNLMQAFSDSLV
;
A
#
# COMPACT_ATOMS: atom_id res chain seq x y z
N MET A 1 24.85 -44.07 -19.44
CA MET A 1 24.57 -43.40 -18.16
C MET A 1 24.92 -41.94 -18.30
N LEU A 2 23.94 -41.11 -18.49
CA LEU A 2 24.13 -39.65 -18.60
C LEU A 2 24.30 -39.06 -17.21
N THR A 3 25.21 -38.14 -17.05
CA THR A 3 25.54 -37.53 -15.76
C THR A 3 24.49 -36.47 -15.36
N ARG A 4 24.36 -36.22 -14.08
CA ARG A 4 23.39 -35.24 -13.47
C ARG A 4 23.48 -33.82 -14.08
N ARG A 5 24.55 -33.48 -14.77
CA ARG A 5 24.78 -32.19 -15.44
C ARG A 5 24.12 -32.10 -16.82
N GLU A 6 23.95 -33.22 -17.50
CA GLU A 6 23.34 -33.27 -18.83
C GLU A 6 21.80 -33.29 -18.78
N LEU A 7 21.22 -33.70 -17.64
CA LEU A 7 19.77 -33.65 -17.39
C LEU A 7 19.24 -32.26 -17.08
N VAL A 8 20.09 -31.33 -16.62
CA VAL A 8 19.69 -29.96 -16.29
C VAL A 8 19.61 -29.05 -17.53
N HIS A 9 20.40 -29.34 -18.57
CA HIS A 9 20.37 -28.55 -19.81
C HIS A 9 19.30 -28.96 -20.84
N ALA A 10 18.68 -30.12 -20.67
CA ALA A 10 17.58 -30.55 -21.56
C ALA A 10 16.19 -30.08 -21.09
N ALA A 11 16.05 -29.62 -19.84
CA ALA A 11 14.79 -29.11 -19.29
C ALA A 11 14.57 -27.61 -19.50
N SER A 12 15.60 -26.85 -19.92
CA SER A 12 15.54 -25.40 -20.04
C SER A 12 15.09 -24.87 -21.42
N ALA A 13 14.89 -25.76 -22.41
CA ALA A 13 14.56 -25.34 -23.79
C ALA A 13 13.11 -25.61 -24.21
N ALA A 14 12.28 -26.22 -23.37
CA ALA A 14 10.90 -26.61 -23.73
C ALA A 14 9.79 -25.80 -23.04
N SER A 15 10.11 -24.83 -22.17
CA SER A 15 9.11 -24.06 -21.39
C SER A 15 8.91 -22.61 -21.84
N ALA A 16 9.57 -22.16 -22.90
CA ALA A 16 9.54 -20.73 -23.29
C ALA A 16 8.50 -20.35 -24.35
N LEU A 17 7.66 -21.27 -24.84
CA LEU A 17 6.76 -21.00 -25.99
C LEU A 17 5.29 -21.40 -25.80
N GLY A 18 4.82 -21.70 -24.59
CA GLY A 18 3.45 -22.21 -24.40
C GLY A 18 2.58 -21.50 -23.37
N LEU A 19 3.08 -20.53 -22.59
CA LEU A 19 2.35 -20.00 -21.42
C LEU A 19 1.94 -18.51 -21.48
N THR A 20 2.22 -17.80 -22.57
CA THR A 20 2.01 -16.34 -22.62
C THR A 20 0.64 -15.89 -23.16
N VAL A 21 -0.21 -16.80 -23.65
CA VAL A 21 -1.52 -16.40 -24.25
C VAL A 21 -2.71 -16.69 -23.33
N SER A 22 -2.60 -17.60 -22.36
CA SER A 22 -3.72 -17.99 -21.49
C SER A 22 -3.90 -17.09 -20.27
N ALA A 23 -2.84 -16.46 -19.74
CA ALA A 23 -2.94 -15.62 -18.54
C ALA A 23 -3.59 -14.25 -18.80
N CYS A 24 -3.49 -13.72 -20.02
CA CYS A 24 -4.07 -12.40 -20.35
C CYS A 24 -5.59 -12.45 -20.60
N ALA A 25 -6.14 -13.60 -20.98
CA ALA A 25 -7.58 -13.75 -21.21
C ALA A 25 -8.37 -14.08 -19.93
N GLN A 26 -7.73 -14.63 -18.90
CA GLN A 26 -8.39 -14.94 -17.63
C GLN A 26 -8.51 -13.73 -16.70
N SER A 27 -7.65 -12.72 -16.83
CA SER A 27 -7.74 -11.51 -15.97
C SER A 27 -8.92 -10.59 -16.30
N GLN A 28 -9.51 -10.68 -17.48
CA GLN A 28 -10.67 -9.86 -17.86
C GLN A 28 -12.01 -10.41 -17.36
N THR A 29 -12.08 -11.69 -16.98
CA THR A 29 -13.34 -12.33 -16.51
C THR A 29 -13.50 -12.35 -15.00
N LEU A 30 -12.47 -12.01 -14.21
CA LEU A 30 -12.51 -12.05 -12.74
C LEU A 30 -13.41 -10.96 -12.10
N PHE A 31 -13.74 -9.88 -12.83
CA PHE A 31 -14.67 -8.85 -12.36
C PHE A 31 -16.13 -9.06 -12.77
N ALA A 32 -16.43 -10.08 -13.57
CA ALA A 32 -17.76 -10.42 -14.05
C ALA A 32 -18.37 -11.63 -13.31
N SER A 33 -17.96 -11.92 -12.07
CA SER A 33 -18.62 -12.93 -11.23
C SER A 33 -20.03 -12.46 -10.85
N PRO A 34 -21.05 -13.32 -10.88
CA PRO A 34 -22.41 -12.96 -10.47
C PRO A 34 -22.39 -12.48 -9.01
N GLY A 35 -22.69 -11.19 -8.78
CA GLY A 35 -22.74 -10.57 -7.45
C GLY A 35 -21.76 -9.44 -7.20
N THR A 36 -20.86 -9.09 -8.14
CA THR A 36 -20.07 -7.86 -7.99
C THR A 36 -20.92 -6.66 -8.36
N SER A 37 -21.08 -5.74 -7.40
CA SER A 37 -21.77 -4.46 -7.58
C SER A 37 -21.26 -3.71 -8.82
N ALA A 38 -22.19 -3.15 -9.60
CA ALA A 38 -21.86 -2.22 -10.69
C ALA A 38 -21.35 -0.86 -10.18
N ILE A 39 -21.36 -0.65 -8.86
CA ILE A 39 -21.02 0.61 -8.22
C ILE A 39 -19.58 1.02 -8.52
N VAL A 40 -19.43 2.23 -9.04
CA VAL A 40 -18.15 2.91 -9.21
C VAL A 40 -17.90 3.79 -7.99
N ARG A 41 -16.94 3.42 -7.15
CA ARG A 41 -16.58 4.20 -5.96
C ARG A 41 -15.40 5.11 -6.30
N LEU A 42 -15.63 6.39 -6.31
CA LEU A 42 -14.57 7.39 -6.55
C LEU A 42 -13.98 7.88 -5.21
N SER A 43 -13.98 7.02 -4.20
CA SER A 43 -13.43 7.29 -2.87
C SER A 43 -12.85 6.02 -2.24
N GLY A 44 -11.77 6.17 -1.46
CA GLY A 44 -11.07 5.04 -0.84
C GLY A 44 -10.09 4.34 -1.77
N ASP A 45 -9.24 3.49 -1.18
CA ASP A 45 -8.14 2.82 -1.90
C ASP A 45 -8.57 1.48 -2.53
N GLY A 46 -9.58 0.83 -1.95
CA GLY A 46 -10.10 -0.47 -2.39
C GLY A 46 -11.47 -0.39 -3.06
N VAL A 47 -12.01 -1.56 -3.44
CA VAL A 47 -13.30 -1.64 -4.14
C VAL A 47 -14.51 -1.45 -3.23
N GLY A 48 -14.30 -1.43 -1.90
CA GLY A 48 -15.34 -1.17 -0.91
C GLY A 48 -16.43 -2.24 -0.89
N LEU A 49 -16.06 -3.49 -0.71
CA LEU A 49 -16.98 -4.63 -0.64
C LEU A 49 -18.02 -4.45 0.46
N ALA A 50 -19.30 -4.62 0.12
CA ALA A 50 -20.35 -4.78 1.12
C ALA A 50 -20.16 -6.11 1.89
N PRO A 51 -20.71 -6.27 3.11
CA PRO A 51 -20.58 -7.52 3.86
C PRO A 51 -21.00 -8.77 3.07
N GLN A 52 -22.08 -8.68 2.29
CA GLN A 52 -22.58 -9.78 1.47
C GLN A 52 -21.65 -10.09 0.29
N GLU A 53 -21.01 -9.08 -0.31
CA GLU A 53 -20.03 -9.24 -1.38
C GLU A 53 -18.75 -9.89 -0.83
N PHE A 54 -18.28 -9.44 0.34
CA PHE A 54 -17.11 -10.02 1.01
C PHE A 54 -17.33 -11.49 1.36
N THR A 55 -18.47 -11.82 1.99
CA THR A 55 -18.80 -13.22 2.34
C THR A 55 -19.02 -14.09 1.11
N GLY A 56 -19.63 -13.57 0.06
CA GLY A 56 -19.77 -14.27 -1.23
C GLY A 56 -18.43 -14.56 -1.89
N LEU A 57 -17.52 -13.59 -1.92
CA LEU A 57 -16.15 -13.78 -2.42
C LEU A 57 -15.41 -14.84 -1.59
N LEU A 58 -15.43 -14.72 -0.27
CA LEU A 58 -14.77 -15.66 0.63
C LEU A 58 -15.27 -17.10 0.41
N ASN A 59 -16.60 -17.28 0.32
CA ASN A 59 -17.21 -18.58 0.02
C ASN A 59 -16.73 -19.14 -1.34
N SER A 60 -16.68 -18.30 -2.37
CA SER A 60 -16.19 -18.73 -3.69
C SER A 60 -14.72 -19.16 -3.65
N LEU A 61 -13.87 -18.43 -2.93
CA LEU A 61 -12.45 -18.79 -2.76
C LEU A 61 -12.31 -20.15 -2.05
N CYS A 62 -13.12 -20.41 -1.01
CA CYS A 62 -13.12 -21.67 -0.28
C CYS A 62 -13.66 -22.85 -1.10
N GLN A 63 -14.51 -22.63 -2.09
CA GLN A 63 -15.00 -23.69 -2.98
C GLN A 63 -14.00 -24.10 -4.06
N ASN A 64 -13.09 -23.20 -4.43
CA ASN A 64 -12.15 -23.42 -5.53
C ASN A 64 -10.78 -23.96 -5.09
N LYS A 65 -10.52 -24.01 -3.79
CA LYS A 65 -9.25 -24.48 -3.20
C LYS A 65 -9.49 -25.08 -1.82
N ASP A 66 -8.80 -26.18 -1.50
CA ASP A 66 -8.69 -26.65 -0.11
C ASP A 66 -7.94 -25.58 0.70
N ILE A 67 -8.60 -25.05 1.72
CA ILE A 67 -8.08 -24.01 2.59
C ILE A 67 -7.46 -24.63 3.83
N ALA A 68 -6.13 -24.52 3.96
CA ALA A 68 -5.42 -24.88 5.17
C ALA A 68 -5.49 -23.72 6.18
N THR A 69 -6.20 -23.94 7.29
CA THR A 69 -6.33 -22.92 8.33
C THR A 69 -5.03 -22.78 9.11
N ASP A 70 -4.69 -21.54 9.47
CA ASP A 70 -3.62 -21.21 10.41
C ASP A 70 -4.06 -21.42 11.86
N ASN A 71 -3.09 -21.45 12.76
CA ASN A 71 -3.32 -21.44 14.20
C ASN A 71 -2.49 -20.31 14.83
N TYR A 72 -3.14 -19.27 15.30
CA TYR A 72 -2.50 -18.06 15.83
C TYR A 72 -1.55 -17.37 14.85
N LEU A 73 -1.95 -17.29 13.59
CA LEU A 73 -1.18 -16.74 12.48
C LEU A 73 0.11 -17.54 12.19
N ILE A 74 0.08 -18.86 12.39
CA ILE A 74 1.18 -19.78 12.05
C ILE A 74 0.63 -20.91 11.18
N GLY A 75 1.34 -21.20 10.10
CA GLY A 75 0.98 -22.28 9.17
C GLY A 75 -0.17 -21.90 8.23
N GLY A 76 -0.60 -22.89 7.43
CA GLY A 76 -1.73 -22.78 6.52
C GLY A 76 -1.63 -21.63 5.52
N GLU A 77 -2.77 -21.07 5.15
CA GLU A 77 -2.85 -19.98 4.17
C GLU A 77 -2.12 -18.71 4.60
N VAL A 78 -1.91 -18.48 5.89
CA VAL A 78 -1.13 -17.34 6.37
C VAL A 78 0.33 -17.50 6.01
N GLU A 79 0.93 -18.66 6.27
CA GLU A 79 2.34 -18.93 5.94
C GLU A 79 2.56 -18.94 4.42
N GLU A 80 1.63 -19.53 3.65
CA GLU A 80 1.69 -19.48 2.18
C GLU A 80 1.63 -18.04 1.67
N PHE A 81 0.80 -17.20 2.28
CA PHE A 81 0.69 -15.80 1.92
C PHE A 81 1.92 -14.98 2.34
N GLU A 82 2.50 -15.25 3.51
CA GLU A 82 3.76 -14.65 3.96
C GLU A 82 4.89 -14.97 2.99
N ASN A 83 5.03 -16.24 2.58
CA ASN A 83 6.04 -16.66 1.59
C ASN A 83 5.82 -15.97 0.23
N PHE A 84 4.58 -15.91 -0.25
CA PHE A 84 4.23 -15.18 -1.46
C PHE A 84 4.61 -13.69 -1.39
N CYS A 85 4.36 -13.04 -0.26
CA CYS A 85 4.71 -11.63 -0.07
C CYS A 85 6.23 -11.40 0.03
N ALA A 86 6.96 -12.30 0.66
CA ALA A 86 8.43 -12.25 0.73
C ALA A 86 9.03 -12.35 -0.68
N GLU A 87 8.59 -13.32 -1.48
CA GLU A 87 9.02 -13.49 -2.87
C GLU A 87 8.69 -12.27 -3.73
N LEU A 88 7.45 -11.76 -3.63
CA LEU A 88 6.97 -10.58 -4.37
C LEU A 88 7.80 -9.32 -4.11
N LEU A 89 8.31 -9.16 -2.89
CA LEU A 89 9.12 -8.02 -2.46
C LEU A 89 10.63 -8.26 -2.58
N GLY A 90 11.07 -9.46 -2.96
CA GLY A 90 12.48 -9.83 -2.97
C GLY A 90 13.12 -9.81 -1.57
N LYS A 91 12.33 -10.09 -0.51
CA LYS A 91 12.79 -10.16 0.88
C LYS A 91 12.90 -11.61 1.35
N GLU A 92 13.75 -11.85 2.35
CA GLU A 92 13.99 -13.21 2.88
C GLU A 92 12.80 -13.76 3.64
N MET A 93 12.03 -12.89 4.29
CA MET A 93 10.90 -13.26 5.14
C MET A 93 9.81 -12.18 5.13
N ALA A 94 8.57 -12.60 5.29
CA ALA A 94 7.45 -11.71 5.59
C ALA A 94 6.64 -12.27 6.75
N VAL A 95 6.01 -11.38 7.52
CA VAL A 95 5.18 -11.71 8.68
C VAL A 95 3.85 -10.98 8.59
N PHE A 96 2.76 -11.72 8.71
CA PHE A 96 1.42 -11.15 8.81
C PHE A 96 1.24 -10.40 10.13
N MET A 97 0.79 -9.16 10.06
CA MET A 97 0.48 -8.30 11.20
C MET A 97 -1.00 -7.94 11.23
N PRO A 98 -1.66 -7.89 12.39
CA PRO A 98 -3.06 -7.47 12.51
C PRO A 98 -3.33 -6.05 12.01
N SER A 99 -2.36 -5.16 12.14
CA SER A 99 -2.48 -3.76 11.75
C SER A 99 -1.14 -3.16 11.30
N GLY A 100 -1.20 -2.10 10.48
CA GLY A 100 -0.02 -1.34 10.07
C GLY A 100 0.65 -0.60 11.24
N THR A 101 -0.13 -0.13 12.21
CA THR A 101 0.42 0.50 13.43
C THR A 101 1.35 -0.45 14.16
N LEU A 102 0.94 -1.73 14.32
CA LEU A 102 1.79 -2.73 14.96
C LEU A 102 3.00 -3.08 14.09
N ALA A 103 2.82 -3.22 12.78
CA ALA A 103 3.91 -3.54 11.85
C ALA A 103 5.03 -2.48 11.90
N ASN A 104 4.67 -1.20 11.71
CA ASN A 104 5.63 -0.09 11.77
C ASN A 104 6.34 0.01 13.12
N GLN A 105 5.56 -0.06 14.21
CA GLN A 105 6.12 0.03 15.56
C GLN A 105 7.13 -1.07 15.85
N LEU A 106 6.81 -2.32 15.48
CA LEU A 106 7.69 -3.46 15.75
C LEU A 106 8.91 -3.46 14.83
N ALA A 107 8.77 -3.02 13.57
CA ALA A 107 9.90 -2.83 12.67
C ALA A 107 10.90 -1.81 13.24
N LEU A 108 10.42 -0.62 13.61
CA LEU A 108 11.27 0.42 14.20
C LEU A 108 11.91 -0.01 15.53
N ARG A 109 11.16 -0.72 16.36
CA ARG A 109 11.69 -1.28 17.62
C ARG A 109 12.83 -2.25 17.35
N GLN A 110 12.68 -3.14 16.38
CA GLN A 110 13.67 -4.16 16.04
C GLN A 110 14.93 -3.49 15.46
N LEU A 111 14.77 -2.65 14.45
CA LEU A 111 15.87 -1.96 13.79
C LEU A 111 16.64 -1.01 14.72
N ALA A 112 15.95 -0.25 15.54
CA ALA A 112 16.59 0.68 16.47
C ALA A 112 17.34 -0.04 17.61
N GLY A 113 16.93 -1.22 18.00
CA GLY A 113 17.58 -2.03 19.02
C GLY A 113 17.77 -1.26 20.34
N THR A 114 19.01 -1.15 20.79
CA THR A 114 19.38 -0.40 22.02
C THR A 114 19.59 1.08 21.78
N LYS A 115 19.79 1.53 20.55
CA LYS A 115 20.05 2.95 20.20
C LYS A 115 18.82 3.84 20.41
N ARG A 116 17.62 3.34 20.19
CA ARG A 116 16.31 3.94 20.51
C ARG A 116 15.95 5.28 19.87
N ARG A 117 16.85 5.98 19.18
CA ARG A 117 16.52 7.17 18.41
C ARG A 117 16.13 6.78 16.99
N VAL A 118 15.01 7.30 16.54
CA VAL A 118 14.46 7.01 15.21
C VAL A 118 14.11 8.31 14.51
N ILE A 119 14.65 8.52 13.32
CA ILE A 119 14.29 9.66 12.47
C ILE A 119 13.02 9.28 11.70
N VAL A 120 12.05 10.20 11.69
CA VAL A 120 10.76 10.03 10.98
C VAL A 120 10.39 11.32 10.24
N PRO A 121 9.65 11.25 9.12
CA PRO A 121 9.05 12.46 8.56
C PRO A 121 8.02 13.05 9.53
N ASP A 122 7.99 14.37 9.67
CA ASP A 122 7.05 15.09 10.55
C ASP A 122 5.59 14.76 10.23
N LEU A 123 5.25 14.60 8.95
CA LEU A 123 3.91 14.26 8.48
C LEU A 123 3.62 12.73 8.42
N SER A 124 4.54 11.88 8.90
CA SER A 124 4.35 10.42 8.84
C SER A 124 3.17 9.95 9.70
N HIS A 125 2.55 8.86 9.26
CA HIS A 125 1.52 8.14 10.00
C HIS A 125 2.02 7.67 11.38
N VAL A 126 3.26 7.20 11.46
CA VAL A 126 3.86 6.71 12.71
C VAL A 126 3.93 7.84 13.75
N TYR A 127 4.25 9.04 13.33
CA TYR A 127 4.40 10.19 14.23
C TYR A 127 3.04 10.78 14.66
N ASN A 128 2.05 10.82 13.74
CA ASN A 128 0.82 11.59 13.96
C ASN A 128 -0.43 10.75 14.25
N ASP A 129 -0.48 9.47 13.83
CA ASP A 129 -1.75 8.74 13.76
C ASP A 129 -1.73 7.43 14.58
N THR A 130 -0.71 7.19 15.41
CA THR A 130 -0.56 5.93 16.16
C THR A 130 -0.73 6.07 17.67
N GLY A 131 -1.07 7.27 18.17
CA GLY A 131 -1.23 7.54 19.60
C GLY A 131 0.07 7.32 20.37
N ASP A 132 1.20 7.77 19.83
CA ASP A 132 2.54 7.64 20.39
C ASP A 132 2.94 6.19 20.73
N ALA A 133 2.45 5.22 19.95
CA ALA A 133 2.67 3.79 20.23
C ALA A 133 4.16 3.43 20.26
N SER A 134 4.97 4.00 19.37
CA SER A 134 6.42 3.76 19.32
C SER A 134 7.14 4.27 20.57
N GLN A 135 6.74 5.41 21.10
CA GLN A 135 7.29 6.02 22.31
C GLN A 135 6.84 5.23 23.56
N ASN A 136 5.53 5.02 23.70
CA ASN A 136 4.93 4.46 24.90
C ASN A 136 5.18 2.95 25.07
N LEU A 137 5.15 2.19 23.98
CA LEU A 137 5.22 0.72 24.04
C LEU A 137 6.62 0.18 23.72
N SER A 138 7.44 0.93 22.97
CA SER A 138 8.78 0.52 22.56
C SER A 138 9.89 1.40 23.11
N ASN A 139 9.56 2.43 23.89
CA ASN A 139 10.50 3.42 24.43
C ASN A 139 11.39 4.06 23.36
N LEU A 140 10.87 4.26 22.16
CA LEU A 140 11.59 4.92 21.09
C LEU A 140 11.50 6.45 21.25
N ASN A 141 12.55 7.13 20.88
CA ASN A 141 12.60 8.58 20.83
C ASN A 141 12.54 9.01 19.36
N LEU A 142 11.35 9.39 18.89
CA LEU A 142 11.15 9.81 17.51
C LEU A 142 11.67 11.23 17.31
N ILE A 143 12.44 11.44 16.25
CA ILE A 143 12.99 12.73 15.84
C ILE A 143 12.31 13.12 14.53
N PRO A 144 11.27 13.97 14.56
CA PRO A 144 10.59 14.42 13.35
C PRO A 144 11.49 15.38 12.56
N LEU A 145 11.58 15.16 11.26
CA LEU A 145 12.24 16.03 10.29
C LEU A 145 11.29 16.33 9.12
N ALA A 146 11.70 17.23 8.23
CA ALA A 146 10.96 17.57 7.01
C ALA A 146 9.58 18.18 7.29
N GLN A 147 9.52 19.22 8.11
CA GLN A 147 8.27 19.94 8.36
C GLN A 147 7.59 20.34 7.04
N ASP A 148 6.30 20.03 6.88
CA ASP A 148 5.47 20.33 5.70
C ASP A 148 5.97 19.72 4.36
N ARG A 149 6.90 18.73 4.39
CA ARG A 149 7.43 18.05 3.21
C ARG A 149 7.20 16.51 3.29
N ALA A 150 7.30 15.86 2.14
CA ALA A 150 7.09 14.41 2.03
C ALA A 150 8.19 13.61 2.77
N THR A 151 9.44 14.05 2.67
CA THR A 151 10.57 13.45 3.38
C THR A 151 11.66 14.48 3.68
N TYR A 152 12.60 14.06 4.49
CA TYR A 152 13.85 14.77 4.81
C TYR A 152 14.92 14.46 3.77
N THR A 153 15.99 15.28 3.75
CA THR A 153 17.15 15.06 2.89
C THR A 153 18.24 14.28 3.63
N ARG A 154 19.21 13.75 2.87
CA ARG A 154 20.42 13.11 3.41
C ARG A 154 21.17 14.06 4.38
N GLU A 155 21.28 15.35 4.04
CA GLU A 155 21.99 16.35 4.86
C GLU A 155 21.28 16.57 6.20
N GLU A 156 19.94 16.56 6.23
CA GLU A 156 19.17 16.65 7.46
C GLU A 156 19.40 15.41 8.34
N VAL A 157 19.40 14.21 7.76
CA VAL A 157 19.74 12.98 8.48
C VAL A 157 21.15 13.06 9.04
N LYS A 158 22.15 13.42 8.20
CA LYS A 158 23.54 13.59 8.60
C LYS A 158 23.69 14.57 9.76
N SER A 159 23.02 15.72 9.70
CA SER A 159 23.06 16.71 10.76
C SER A 159 22.58 16.17 12.11
N VAL A 160 21.53 15.34 12.11
CA VAL A 160 21.04 14.68 13.33
C VAL A 160 22.06 13.66 13.84
N VAL A 161 22.60 12.82 12.95
CA VAL A 161 23.58 11.77 13.30
C VAL A 161 24.83 12.42 13.92
N ASP A 162 25.42 13.42 13.27
CA ASP A 162 26.62 14.14 13.76
C ASP A 162 26.37 14.78 15.14
N ARG A 163 25.24 15.47 15.30
CA ARG A 163 24.87 16.14 16.56
C ARG A 163 24.67 15.13 17.69
N THR A 164 24.10 13.97 17.41
CA THR A 164 23.82 12.97 18.44
C THR A 164 25.03 12.13 18.82
N ALA A 165 25.98 11.96 17.91
CA ALA A 165 27.28 11.31 18.16
C ALA A 165 28.24 12.22 18.95
N GLY A 166 28.23 13.52 18.70
CA GLY A 166 29.14 14.51 19.30
C GLY A 166 28.73 15.03 20.69
N GLY A 167 27.68 14.49 21.30
CA GLY A 167 27.20 14.93 22.61
C GLY A 167 28.07 14.47 23.80
N ARG A 168 27.88 15.10 24.96
CA ARG A 168 28.54 14.70 26.23
C ARG A 168 28.24 13.24 26.59
N VAL A 169 27.06 12.77 26.21
CA VAL A 169 26.61 11.35 26.26
C VAL A 169 26.19 10.97 24.85
N THR A 170 26.83 9.97 24.30
CA THR A 170 26.51 9.45 22.99
C THR A 170 25.09 8.86 22.99
N ALA A 171 24.27 9.29 22.04
CA ALA A 171 22.92 8.77 21.88
C ALA A 171 22.64 8.63 20.37
N GLU A 172 23.09 7.49 19.85
CA GLU A 172 23.07 7.22 18.40
C GLU A 172 21.67 7.05 17.84
N VAL A 173 21.50 7.39 16.57
CA VAL A 173 20.33 7.03 15.76
C VAL A 173 20.41 5.54 15.42
N GLY A 174 19.35 4.80 15.70
CA GLY A 174 19.27 3.38 15.44
C GLY A 174 18.50 3.02 14.18
N ALA A 175 17.49 3.83 13.82
CA ALA A 175 16.71 3.59 12.62
C ALA A 175 16.19 4.91 12.00
N LEU A 176 15.76 4.83 10.76
CA LEU A 176 14.97 5.86 10.09
C LEU A 176 13.78 5.24 9.37
N LEU A 177 12.73 6.04 9.19
CA LEU A 177 11.51 5.67 8.47
C LEU A 177 11.27 6.64 7.32
N ILE A 178 10.94 6.11 6.15
CA ILE A 178 10.34 6.87 5.04
C ILE A 178 8.91 6.37 4.85
N GLU A 179 7.95 7.29 4.69
CA GLU A 179 6.58 6.96 4.26
C GLU A 179 6.40 7.38 2.81
N SER A 180 6.01 6.45 1.94
CA SER A 180 5.70 6.77 0.54
C SER A 180 4.68 5.78 -0.01
N PRO A 181 3.55 6.28 -0.59
CA PRO A 181 3.05 7.66 -0.67
C PRO A 181 2.61 8.25 0.68
N VAL A 182 2.82 9.55 0.88
CA VAL A 182 2.53 10.25 2.15
C VAL A 182 1.05 10.59 2.26
N ARG A 183 0.35 9.97 3.21
CA ARG A 183 -1.09 10.15 3.40
C ARG A 183 -1.49 11.61 3.66
N ARG A 184 -0.77 12.30 4.53
CA ARG A 184 -1.08 13.68 4.95
C ARG A 184 -0.80 14.72 3.85
N LEU A 185 -0.04 14.34 2.81
CA LEU A 185 0.17 15.13 1.60
C LEU A 185 -0.66 14.62 0.41
N SER A 186 -1.81 14.01 0.69
CA SER A 186 -2.75 13.53 -0.34
C SER A 186 -2.11 12.56 -1.33
N GLY A 187 -1.27 11.66 -0.84
CA GLY A 187 -0.64 10.62 -1.65
C GLY A 187 0.56 11.10 -2.47
N GLU A 188 1.21 12.19 -2.09
CA GLU A 188 2.48 12.61 -2.66
C GLU A 188 3.55 11.53 -2.42
N MET A 189 4.28 11.17 -3.47
CA MET A 189 5.39 10.24 -3.40
C MET A 189 6.68 10.96 -3.08
N VAL A 190 7.55 10.30 -2.34
CA VAL A 190 8.93 10.74 -2.13
C VAL A 190 9.72 10.55 -3.42
N ASP A 191 10.66 11.45 -3.70
CA ASP A 191 11.57 11.30 -4.84
C ASP A 191 12.38 10.01 -4.70
N TRP A 192 12.47 9.26 -5.79
CA TRP A 192 13.07 7.93 -5.76
C TRP A 192 14.59 7.95 -5.61
N GLU A 193 15.26 8.91 -6.23
CA GLU A 193 16.71 9.05 -6.13
C GLU A 193 17.10 9.56 -4.73
N GLU A 194 16.34 10.49 -4.17
CA GLU A 194 16.54 10.95 -2.79
C GLU A 194 16.31 9.80 -1.79
N THR A 195 15.32 8.96 -2.02
CA THR A 195 15.06 7.76 -1.20
C THR A 195 16.27 6.83 -1.16
N LYS A 196 16.88 6.55 -2.31
CA LYS A 196 18.07 5.69 -2.41
C LYS A 196 19.29 6.33 -1.71
N ASP A 197 19.53 7.62 -1.94
CA ASP A 197 20.65 8.34 -1.32
C ASP A 197 20.56 8.36 0.21
N ILE A 198 19.36 8.52 0.76
CA ILE A 198 19.10 8.42 2.21
C ILE A 198 19.36 6.99 2.72
N ALA A 199 18.87 5.98 2.00
CA ALA A 199 19.04 4.58 2.39
C ALA A 199 20.51 4.14 2.34
N ASP A 200 21.25 4.57 1.34
CA ASP A 200 22.70 4.29 1.20
C ASP A 200 23.47 4.94 2.36
N TYR A 201 23.19 6.21 2.66
CA TYR A 201 23.79 6.89 3.83
C TYR A 201 23.48 6.15 5.14
N ALA A 202 22.24 5.71 5.34
CA ALA A 202 21.84 4.95 6.53
C ALA A 202 22.64 3.64 6.64
N ARG A 203 22.76 2.90 5.56
CA ARG A 203 23.52 1.64 5.48
C ARG A 203 24.99 1.85 5.82
N GLU A 204 25.64 2.90 5.27
CA GLU A 204 27.02 3.27 5.57
C GLU A 204 27.26 3.60 7.05
N ASN A 205 26.22 4.05 7.75
CA ASN A 205 26.29 4.47 9.15
C ASN A 205 25.65 3.46 10.13
N ASN A 206 25.32 2.24 9.70
CA ASN A 206 24.68 1.20 10.49
C ASN A 206 23.37 1.70 11.17
N ILE A 207 22.54 2.42 10.41
CA ILE A 207 21.22 2.89 10.77
C ILE A 207 20.20 2.04 10.00
N GLY A 208 19.30 1.36 10.72
CA GLY A 208 18.27 0.54 10.10
C GLY A 208 17.26 1.38 9.31
N THR A 209 16.79 0.86 8.19
CA THR A 209 15.88 1.56 7.26
C THR A 209 14.53 0.86 7.19
N HIS A 210 13.44 1.64 7.33
CA HIS A 210 12.08 1.14 7.25
C HIS A 210 11.23 1.94 6.27
N LEU A 211 10.55 1.24 5.35
CA LEU A 211 9.53 1.83 4.47
C LEU A 211 8.13 1.61 5.04
N ASP A 212 7.46 2.68 5.44
CA ASP A 212 6.00 2.66 5.50
C ASP A 212 5.46 2.78 4.08
N GLY A 213 5.31 1.64 3.45
CA GLY A 213 4.80 1.46 2.10
C GLY A 213 3.31 1.11 2.08
N ALA A 214 2.51 1.63 3.02
CA ALA A 214 1.09 1.30 3.17
C ALA A 214 0.29 1.31 1.86
N ARG A 215 0.74 2.11 0.88
CA ARG A 215 0.16 2.27 -0.47
C ARG A 215 1.18 2.11 -1.60
N MET A 216 2.31 1.44 -1.37
CA MET A 216 3.38 1.32 -2.37
C MET A 216 2.92 0.65 -3.67
N PHE A 217 1.97 -0.28 -3.61
CA PHE A 217 1.40 -0.90 -4.81
C PHE A 217 0.59 0.09 -5.66
N ILE A 218 -0.01 1.10 -5.03
CA ILE A 218 -0.64 2.23 -5.75
C ILE A 218 0.46 3.05 -6.44
N ALA A 219 1.53 3.41 -5.73
CA ALA A 219 2.67 4.11 -6.32
C ALA A 219 3.24 3.36 -7.53
N SER A 220 3.39 2.03 -7.45
CA SER A 220 3.86 1.18 -8.55
C SER A 220 3.02 1.29 -9.82
N ALA A 221 1.71 1.51 -9.68
CA ALA A 221 0.84 1.69 -10.85
C ALA A 221 1.06 3.06 -11.54
N TYR A 222 1.48 4.08 -10.80
CA TYR A 222 1.73 5.44 -11.32
C TYR A 222 3.15 5.62 -11.87
N THR A 223 4.14 5.01 -11.23
CA THR A 223 5.55 5.21 -11.59
C THR A 223 6.11 4.14 -12.52
N GLY A 224 5.52 2.94 -12.50
CA GLY A 224 6.07 1.77 -13.17
C GLY A 224 7.18 1.05 -12.39
N VAL A 225 7.70 1.62 -11.29
CA VAL A 225 8.62 0.95 -10.37
C VAL A 225 7.91 -0.21 -9.69
N SER A 226 8.49 -1.39 -9.72
CA SER A 226 7.87 -2.58 -9.12
C SER A 226 7.86 -2.53 -7.59
N PRO A 227 6.98 -3.28 -6.91
CA PRO A 227 7.03 -3.39 -5.45
C PRO A 227 8.35 -3.90 -4.91
N ALA A 228 9.03 -4.80 -5.63
CA ALA A 228 10.35 -5.30 -5.25
C ALA A 228 11.43 -4.20 -5.32
N GLU A 229 11.42 -3.40 -6.39
CA GLU A 229 12.34 -2.26 -6.53
C GLU A 229 12.08 -1.20 -5.44
N TYR A 230 10.81 -0.92 -5.08
CA TYR A 230 10.49 -0.04 -3.96
C TYR A 230 10.99 -0.59 -2.61
N ALA A 231 10.98 -1.90 -2.44
CA ALA A 231 11.40 -2.56 -1.21
C ALA A 231 12.93 -2.64 -1.07
N GLU A 232 13.66 -2.69 -2.19
CA GLU A 232 15.11 -3.01 -2.25
C GLU A 232 15.96 -2.11 -1.33
N PRO A 233 15.83 -0.76 -1.30
CA PRO A 233 16.69 0.11 -0.51
C PRO A 233 16.54 -0.04 1.00
N PHE A 234 15.45 -0.66 1.47
CA PHE A 234 15.09 -0.72 2.89
C PHE A 234 15.38 -2.09 3.51
N ASP A 235 15.80 -2.11 4.77
CA ASP A 235 15.89 -3.35 5.53
C ASP A 235 14.51 -3.97 5.72
N THR A 236 13.55 -3.19 6.18
CA THR A 236 12.18 -3.66 6.38
C THR A 236 11.16 -2.80 5.65
N VAL A 237 10.08 -3.44 5.19
CA VAL A 237 9.00 -2.81 4.45
C VAL A 237 7.66 -3.27 5.00
N TYR A 238 6.76 -2.33 5.23
CA TYR A 238 5.37 -2.58 5.57
C TYR A 238 4.44 -2.19 4.43
N PHE A 239 3.39 -2.98 4.19
CA PHE A 239 2.25 -2.57 3.38
C PHE A 239 0.92 -3.06 3.97
N SER A 240 -0.18 -2.35 3.64
CA SER A 240 -1.50 -2.61 4.20
C SER A 240 -2.31 -3.57 3.35
N LEU A 241 -2.98 -4.54 3.97
CA LEU A 241 -3.85 -5.50 3.28
C LEU A 241 -5.30 -5.01 3.14
N TRP A 242 -5.81 -4.26 4.12
CA TRP A 242 -7.20 -3.84 4.15
C TRP A 242 -7.51 -2.60 3.29
N LYS A 243 -6.48 -1.85 2.86
CA LYS A 243 -6.66 -0.69 1.98
C LYS A 243 -7.01 -1.14 0.56
N CYS A 244 -6.04 -1.29 -0.32
CA CYS A 244 -6.27 -1.67 -1.71
C CYS A 244 -6.59 -3.16 -1.93
N PHE A 245 -6.23 -4.04 -0.98
CA PHE A 245 -6.45 -5.49 -1.12
C PHE A 245 -7.69 -6.02 -0.38
N ASN A 246 -8.52 -5.15 0.15
CA ASN A 246 -9.89 -5.43 0.64
C ASN A 246 -10.02 -6.56 1.68
N SER A 247 -8.96 -6.94 2.38
CA SER A 247 -8.95 -8.07 3.33
C SER A 247 -9.73 -7.82 4.63
N GLY A 248 -10.18 -6.58 4.87
CA GLY A 248 -10.85 -6.16 6.10
C GLY A 248 -9.90 -5.89 7.26
N ILE A 249 -8.85 -6.68 7.43
CA ILE A 249 -7.80 -6.55 8.44
C ILE A 249 -6.45 -6.89 7.84
N GLY A 250 -5.38 -6.56 8.55
CA GLY A 250 -4.06 -7.08 8.29
C GLY A 250 -3.10 -6.13 7.57
N ALA A 251 -1.86 -6.51 7.68
CA ALA A 251 -0.69 -5.88 7.09
C ALA A 251 0.40 -6.93 6.89
N ILE A 252 1.38 -6.64 6.06
CA ILE A 252 2.61 -7.44 5.94
C ILE A 252 3.79 -6.57 6.38
N LEU A 253 4.67 -7.17 7.17
CA LEU A 253 6.02 -6.68 7.44
C LEU A 253 7.01 -7.65 6.80
N ALA A 254 7.82 -7.17 5.87
CA ALA A 254 8.82 -7.98 5.16
C ALA A 254 10.23 -7.42 5.39
N GLY A 255 11.24 -8.30 5.40
CA GLY A 255 12.63 -7.91 5.62
C GLY A 255 13.57 -9.11 5.74
N PRO A 256 14.81 -8.88 6.27
CA PRO A 256 15.78 -9.94 6.51
C PRO A 256 15.28 -10.94 7.57
N LYS A 257 15.61 -12.21 7.39
CA LYS A 257 15.25 -13.25 8.34
C LYS A 257 15.80 -12.95 9.75
N ALA A 258 17.02 -12.46 9.84
CA ALA A 258 17.65 -12.10 11.12
C ALA A 258 16.84 -11.09 11.94
N GLU A 259 16.11 -10.18 11.27
CA GLU A 259 15.26 -9.18 11.91
C GLU A 259 13.85 -9.72 12.23
N LEU A 260 13.35 -10.69 11.46
CA LEU A 260 11.96 -11.11 11.52
C LEU A 260 11.72 -12.49 12.14
N GLU A 261 12.71 -13.37 12.29
CA GLU A 261 12.51 -14.74 12.79
C GLU A 261 11.85 -14.83 14.17
N ASN A 262 12.10 -13.83 15.05
CA ASN A 262 11.48 -13.73 16.36
C ASN A 262 10.26 -12.81 16.41
N MET A 263 9.84 -12.25 15.25
CA MET A 263 8.76 -11.27 15.18
C MET A 263 7.41 -11.88 15.58
N TYR A 264 7.18 -13.15 15.33
CA TYR A 264 6.03 -13.89 15.82
C TYR A 264 5.86 -13.76 17.35
N HIS A 265 6.93 -13.98 18.11
CA HIS A 265 6.91 -13.88 19.58
C HIS A 265 6.68 -12.43 20.03
N THR A 266 7.37 -11.48 19.39
CA THR A 266 7.22 -10.05 19.68
C THR A 266 5.80 -9.57 19.36
N ARG A 267 5.24 -9.93 18.20
CA ARG A 267 3.85 -9.65 17.83
C ARG A 267 2.86 -10.13 18.90
N ARG A 268 3.05 -11.37 19.40
CA ARG A 268 2.21 -11.94 20.44
C ARG A 268 2.28 -11.14 21.75
N MET A 269 3.46 -10.74 22.17
CA MET A 269 3.71 -9.92 23.37
C MET A 269 2.93 -8.60 23.33
N PHE A 270 2.81 -7.99 22.13
CA PHE A 270 2.08 -6.75 21.91
C PHE A 270 0.58 -6.95 21.66
N GLY A 271 0.03 -8.14 21.91
CA GLY A 271 -1.39 -8.44 21.73
C GLY A 271 -1.81 -8.62 20.28
N GLY A 272 -0.87 -8.68 19.35
CA GLY A 272 -1.13 -8.81 17.91
C GLY A 272 -1.30 -10.26 17.43
N ASN A 273 -1.82 -11.15 18.27
CA ASN A 273 -1.96 -12.56 17.94
C ASN A 273 -3.43 -12.91 17.72
N LEU A 274 -3.85 -12.99 16.47
CA LEU A 274 -5.20 -13.44 16.08
C LEU A 274 -5.24 -14.97 16.08
N TYR A 275 -6.37 -15.56 16.47
CA TYR A 275 -6.55 -17.02 16.45
C TYR A 275 -6.48 -17.58 15.04
N ALA A 276 -7.07 -16.88 14.07
CA ALA A 276 -7.06 -17.26 12.67
C ALA A 276 -6.97 -16.02 11.76
N GLY A 277 -6.12 -16.06 10.76
CA GLY A 277 -5.90 -15.01 9.77
C GLY A 277 -6.14 -15.45 8.32
N TRP A 278 -6.37 -16.75 8.09
CA TRP A 278 -6.48 -17.35 6.77
C TRP A 278 -7.47 -16.62 5.85
N SER A 279 -8.61 -16.20 6.36
CA SER A 279 -9.63 -15.52 5.56
C SER A 279 -9.16 -14.16 5.02
N ALA A 280 -8.41 -13.40 5.84
CA ALA A 280 -7.80 -12.15 5.39
C ALA A 280 -6.66 -12.41 4.40
N ALA A 281 -5.86 -13.46 4.61
CA ALA A 281 -4.75 -13.83 3.74
C ALA A 281 -5.24 -14.20 2.33
N ILE A 282 -6.24 -15.09 2.20
CA ILE A 282 -6.74 -15.49 0.88
C ILE A 282 -7.46 -14.37 0.13
N VAL A 283 -8.19 -13.50 0.82
CA VAL A 283 -8.83 -12.32 0.20
C VAL A 283 -7.77 -11.34 -0.26
N ALA A 284 -6.76 -11.03 0.59
CA ALA A 284 -5.68 -10.15 0.20
C ALA A 284 -4.92 -10.69 -1.02
N ARG A 285 -4.55 -11.97 -1.03
CA ARG A 285 -3.87 -12.62 -2.15
C ARG A 285 -4.66 -12.50 -3.45
N TYR A 286 -5.97 -12.78 -3.40
CA TYR A 286 -6.87 -12.65 -4.55
C TYR A 286 -6.81 -11.26 -5.19
N PHE A 287 -6.83 -10.19 -4.38
CA PHE A 287 -6.73 -8.82 -4.89
C PHE A 287 -5.30 -8.43 -5.28
N MET A 288 -4.27 -8.97 -4.63
CA MET A 288 -2.87 -8.65 -4.96
C MET A 288 -2.44 -9.17 -6.33
N GLU A 289 -2.87 -10.38 -6.70
CA GLU A 289 -2.54 -10.98 -7.99
C GLU A 289 -3.01 -10.08 -9.14
N GLY A 290 -2.07 -9.50 -9.90
CA GLY A 290 -2.36 -8.60 -11.02
C GLY A 290 -2.84 -7.19 -10.67
N PHE A 291 -2.85 -6.80 -9.38
CA PHE A 291 -3.34 -5.49 -8.90
C PHE A 291 -2.74 -4.31 -9.65
N VAL A 292 -1.42 -4.24 -9.78
CA VAL A 292 -0.72 -3.11 -10.41
C VAL A 292 -1.22 -2.88 -11.83
N ASN A 293 -1.42 -3.95 -12.61
CA ASN A 293 -1.91 -3.85 -13.98
C ASN A 293 -3.39 -3.39 -14.03
N ARG A 294 -4.24 -3.93 -13.15
CA ARG A 294 -5.64 -3.50 -13.08
C ARG A 294 -5.75 -2.04 -12.65
N LEU A 295 -4.91 -1.61 -11.71
CA LEU A 295 -4.91 -0.21 -11.29
C LEU A 295 -4.35 0.72 -12.39
N LYS A 296 -3.34 0.31 -13.17
CA LYS A 296 -2.86 1.07 -14.36
C LYS A 296 -3.99 1.34 -15.35
N ASN A 297 -4.86 0.35 -15.59
CA ASN A 297 -6.03 0.56 -16.46
C ASN A 297 -7.00 1.59 -15.86
N ALA A 298 -7.27 1.52 -14.56
CA ALA A 298 -8.11 2.51 -13.86
C ALA A 298 -7.49 3.91 -13.89
N VAL A 299 -6.16 4.02 -13.77
CA VAL A 299 -5.42 5.27 -13.91
C VAL A 299 -5.62 5.85 -15.32
N ALA A 300 -5.52 5.06 -16.38
CA ALA A 300 -5.75 5.53 -17.75
C ALA A 300 -7.16 6.11 -17.92
N VAL A 301 -8.20 5.43 -17.41
CA VAL A 301 -9.58 5.94 -17.41
C VAL A 301 -9.68 7.27 -16.66
N SER A 302 -9.00 7.38 -15.51
CA SER A 302 -9.02 8.59 -14.69
C SER A 302 -8.32 9.77 -15.35
N GLU A 303 -7.21 9.55 -16.05
CA GLU A 303 -6.49 10.59 -16.78
C GLU A 303 -7.37 11.23 -17.87
N GLU A 304 -8.03 10.41 -18.69
CA GLU A 304 -8.96 10.90 -19.71
C GLU A 304 -10.13 11.67 -19.08
N PHE A 305 -10.66 11.17 -17.97
CA PHE A 305 -11.75 11.82 -17.24
C PHE A 305 -11.34 13.17 -16.68
N TYR A 306 -10.20 13.27 -15.97
CA TYR A 306 -9.73 14.53 -15.40
C TYR A 306 -9.37 15.56 -16.47
N ASN A 307 -8.80 15.12 -17.60
CA ASN A 307 -8.56 16.00 -18.73
C ASN A 307 -9.86 16.61 -19.30
N SER A 308 -10.92 15.81 -19.40
CA SER A 308 -12.23 16.27 -19.84
C SER A 308 -12.91 17.16 -18.78
N LEU A 309 -12.82 16.77 -17.51
CA LEU A 309 -13.43 17.48 -16.39
C LEU A 309 -12.82 18.88 -16.21
N SER A 310 -11.50 19.02 -16.40
CA SER A 310 -10.81 20.32 -16.31
C SER A 310 -11.20 21.33 -17.39
N GLN A 311 -11.83 20.88 -18.48
CA GLN A 311 -12.37 21.75 -19.53
C GLN A 311 -13.80 22.21 -19.24
N HIS A 312 -14.45 21.63 -18.23
CA HIS A 312 -15.84 21.96 -17.93
C HIS A 312 -15.92 23.12 -16.92
N LYS A 313 -16.64 24.18 -17.26
CA LYS A 313 -16.68 25.44 -16.52
C LYS A 313 -17.07 25.34 -15.03
N ASN A 314 -17.80 24.30 -14.65
CA ASN A 314 -18.26 24.10 -13.28
C ASN A 314 -17.29 23.29 -12.42
N PHE A 315 -16.15 22.81 -12.96
CA PHE A 315 -15.22 22.00 -12.22
C PHE A 315 -13.79 22.57 -12.27
N GLU A 316 -13.15 22.60 -11.13
CA GLU A 316 -11.73 22.84 -11.00
C GLU A 316 -11.05 21.55 -10.53
N VAL A 317 -10.03 21.11 -11.25
CA VAL A 317 -9.26 19.88 -10.94
C VAL A 317 -7.87 20.26 -10.46
N ALA A 318 -7.57 19.97 -9.22
CA ALA A 318 -6.27 20.24 -8.59
C ALA A 318 -5.53 18.92 -8.30
N ARG A 319 -4.47 18.67 -9.05
CA ARG A 319 -3.60 17.50 -8.87
C ARG A 319 -2.47 17.80 -7.91
N VAL A 320 -2.06 16.78 -7.15
CA VAL A 320 -0.89 16.86 -6.29
C VAL A 320 0.35 16.63 -7.15
N THR A 321 1.34 17.50 -7.03
CA THR A 321 2.64 17.30 -7.67
C THR A 321 3.26 16.01 -7.14
N ASN A 322 3.75 15.15 -8.03
CA ASN A 322 4.25 13.82 -7.67
C ASN A 322 3.23 12.97 -6.87
N GLY A 323 1.92 13.23 -7.07
CA GLY A 323 0.84 12.52 -6.37
C GLY A 323 0.49 11.19 -7.00
N THR A 324 -0.31 10.42 -6.28
CA THR A 324 -0.84 9.13 -6.73
C THR A 324 -2.35 9.20 -7.04
N ASN A 325 -3.13 8.39 -6.39
CA ASN A 325 -4.53 8.14 -6.69
C ASN A 325 -5.52 9.20 -6.19
N LEU A 326 -5.05 10.26 -5.53
CA LEU A 326 -5.93 11.29 -4.96
C LEU A 326 -5.89 12.57 -5.80
N THR A 327 -7.07 13.04 -6.22
CA THR A 327 -7.26 14.28 -6.96
C THR A 327 -8.32 15.13 -6.27
N ARG A 328 -8.03 16.39 -6.00
CA ARG A 328 -8.99 17.35 -5.44
C ARG A 328 -9.81 17.93 -6.57
N VAL A 329 -11.13 17.97 -6.39
CA VAL A 329 -12.06 18.57 -7.34
C VAL A 329 -12.93 19.57 -6.60
N THR A 330 -13.12 20.76 -7.18
CA THR A 330 -14.10 21.72 -6.70
C THR A 330 -15.21 21.79 -7.73
N VAL A 331 -16.46 21.73 -7.30
CA VAL A 331 -17.63 21.98 -8.14
C VAL A 331 -18.28 23.29 -7.73
N THR A 332 -18.64 24.11 -8.71
CA THR A 332 -19.27 25.41 -8.53
C THR A 332 -20.64 25.46 -9.19
N ASP A 333 -21.45 26.46 -8.81
CA ASP A 333 -22.77 26.73 -9.38
C ASP A 333 -23.72 25.51 -9.37
N THR A 334 -23.68 24.73 -8.28
CA THR A 334 -24.55 23.57 -8.06
C THR A 334 -24.76 23.30 -6.58
N ASP A 335 -25.88 22.69 -6.24
CA ASP A 335 -26.12 22.12 -4.92
C ASP A 335 -25.37 20.77 -4.82
N PHE A 336 -24.31 20.73 -4.00
CA PHE A 336 -23.45 19.57 -3.91
C PHE A 336 -24.18 18.31 -3.40
N ASP A 337 -25.09 18.41 -2.45
CA ASP A 337 -25.80 17.25 -1.92
C ASP A 337 -26.74 16.65 -2.97
N ARG A 338 -27.40 17.48 -3.75
CA ARG A 338 -28.19 17.03 -4.91
C ARG A 338 -27.32 16.46 -6.02
N PHE A 339 -26.21 17.12 -6.34
CA PHE A 339 -25.22 16.61 -7.31
C PHE A 339 -24.75 15.19 -6.92
N ARG A 340 -24.35 15.02 -5.66
CA ARG A 340 -23.92 13.74 -5.10
C ARG A 340 -25.03 12.69 -5.11
N ALA A 341 -26.27 13.06 -4.80
CA ALA A 341 -27.42 12.15 -4.85
C ALA A 341 -27.70 11.67 -6.27
N LYS A 342 -27.68 12.57 -7.26
CA LYS A 342 -27.87 12.20 -8.68
C LYS A 342 -26.76 11.29 -9.23
N LEU A 343 -25.50 11.47 -8.78
CA LEU A 343 -24.43 10.53 -9.10
C LEU A 343 -24.69 9.15 -8.49
N ALA A 344 -25.17 9.11 -7.25
CA ALA A 344 -25.50 7.85 -6.57
C ALA A 344 -26.65 7.08 -7.27
N GLU A 345 -27.63 7.77 -7.85
CA GLU A 345 -28.68 7.17 -8.68
C GLU A 345 -28.13 6.50 -9.97
N LYS A 346 -26.91 6.87 -10.37
CA LYS A 346 -26.17 6.29 -11.50
C LYS A 346 -25.09 5.28 -11.06
N ASP A 347 -25.17 4.77 -9.85
CA ASP A 347 -24.17 3.88 -9.24
C ASP A 347 -22.76 4.48 -9.12
N ILE A 348 -22.62 5.81 -9.07
CA ILE A 348 -21.36 6.52 -8.91
C ILE A 348 -21.32 7.17 -7.53
N LEU A 349 -20.42 6.71 -6.66
CA LEU A 349 -20.30 7.19 -5.29
C LEU A 349 -19.07 8.08 -5.12
N ILE A 350 -19.30 9.32 -4.68
CA ILE A 350 -18.25 10.28 -4.31
C ILE A 350 -18.31 10.59 -2.81
N GLY A 351 -17.19 11.09 -2.25
CA GLY A 351 -17.11 11.57 -0.87
C GLY A 351 -17.96 12.81 -0.61
N ARG A 352 -17.89 13.33 0.61
CA ARG A 352 -18.49 14.63 0.96
C ARG A 352 -17.59 15.77 0.50
N ALA A 353 -18.18 16.92 0.21
CA ALA A 353 -17.44 18.15 -0.01
C ALA A 353 -17.34 18.98 1.29
N ASN A 354 -16.40 19.90 1.31
CA ASN A 354 -16.38 20.98 2.27
C ASN A 354 -17.36 22.12 1.84
N GLU A 355 -17.45 23.20 2.65
CA GLU A 355 -18.33 24.33 2.39
C GLU A 355 -18.06 25.05 1.05
N GLN A 356 -16.85 24.92 0.49
CA GLN A 356 -16.47 25.50 -0.79
C GLN A 356 -16.75 24.57 -1.99
N GLY A 357 -17.49 23.47 -1.78
CA GLY A 357 -17.75 22.48 -2.84
C GLY A 357 -16.55 21.62 -3.23
N ARG A 358 -15.47 21.61 -2.42
CA ARG A 358 -14.26 20.82 -2.67
C ARG A 358 -14.37 19.42 -2.07
N PHE A 359 -14.11 18.42 -2.89
CA PHE A 359 -14.07 17.01 -2.51
C PHE A 359 -12.86 16.30 -3.14
N THR A 360 -12.56 15.10 -2.66
CA THR A 360 -11.45 14.30 -3.19
C THR A 360 -11.99 13.09 -3.94
N LEU A 361 -11.50 12.88 -5.15
CA LEU A 361 -11.66 11.65 -5.89
C LEU A 361 -10.44 10.77 -5.68
N SER A 362 -10.69 9.47 -5.49
CA SER A 362 -9.67 8.44 -5.35
C SER A 362 -9.78 7.44 -6.49
N VAL A 363 -8.69 7.23 -7.22
CA VAL A 363 -8.62 6.19 -8.24
C VAL A 363 -8.36 4.85 -7.56
N ASN A 364 -9.22 3.89 -7.84
CA ASN A 364 -9.11 2.50 -7.41
C ASN A 364 -9.66 1.57 -8.50
N GLU A 365 -9.62 0.27 -8.30
CA GLU A 365 -10.00 -0.70 -9.33
C GLU A 365 -11.47 -0.59 -9.81
N THR A 366 -12.36 0.08 -9.08
CA THR A 366 -13.76 0.27 -9.51
C THR A 366 -13.90 1.15 -10.74
N TRP A 367 -12.89 1.99 -11.04
CA TRP A 367 -12.86 2.81 -12.26
C TRP A 367 -12.88 1.94 -13.53
N ASN A 368 -12.41 0.70 -13.46
CA ASN A 368 -12.48 -0.26 -14.57
C ASN A 368 -13.91 -0.71 -14.93
N ARG A 369 -14.91 -0.36 -14.10
CA ARG A 369 -16.32 -0.71 -14.29
C ARG A 369 -17.05 0.28 -15.22
N THR A 370 -16.38 1.36 -15.61
CA THR A 370 -16.96 2.44 -16.42
C THR A 370 -15.92 3.00 -17.38
N SER A 371 -16.33 3.97 -18.22
CA SER A 371 -15.45 4.71 -19.12
C SER A 371 -15.36 6.18 -18.69
N SER A 372 -14.27 6.86 -19.10
CA SER A 372 -14.11 8.31 -18.92
C SER A 372 -15.30 9.10 -19.47
N ARG A 373 -15.82 8.70 -20.64
CA ARG A 373 -17.01 9.31 -21.26
C ARG A 373 -18.25 9.18 -20.39
N ASN A 374 -18.51 7.98 -19.86
CA ASN A 374 -19.70 7.74 -19.00
C ASN A 374 -19.60 8.53 -17.68
N LEU A 375 -18.40 8.61 -17.08
CA LEU A 375 -18.17 9.44 -15.91
C LEU A 375 -18.41 10.92 -16.22
N MET A 376 -17.85 11.43 -17.32
CA MET A 376 -18.02 12.82 -17.68
C MET A 376 -19.49 13.16 -17.94
N GLN A 377 -20.22 12.30 -18.65
CA GLN A 377 -21.66 12.46 -18.90
C GLN A 377 -22.44 12.48 -17.59
N ALA A 378 -22.14 11.51 -16.69
CA ALA A 378 -22.81 11.43 -15.38
C ALA A 378 -22.56 12.68 -14.53
N PHE A 379 -21.32 13.21 -14.51
CA PHE A 379 -20.99 14.44 -13.78
C PHE A 379 -21.72 15.64 -14.34
N SER A 380 -21.74 15.81 -15.68
CA SER A 380 -22.44 16.92 -16.33
C SER A 380 -23.96 16.88 -16.10
N ASP A 381 -24.60 15.71 -16.25
CA ASP A 381 -26.04 15.53 -16.07
C ASP A 381 -26.48 15.69 -14.61
N SER A 382 -25.57 15.56 -13.67
CA SER A 382 -25.86 15.64 -12.25
C SER A 382 -25.80 17.06 -11.69
N LEU A 383 -25.28 18.04 -12.44
CA LEU A 383 -25.32 19.46 -12.09
C LEU A 383 -26.78 19.92 -11.95
N VAL A 384 -27.06 20.84 -11.00
CA VAL A 384 -28.43 21.28 -10.64
C VAL A 384 -28.48 22.80 -10.54
#